data_e1a612521b04a4576aab8cbd8635b30c
#
_entry.id   e1a612521b04a4576aab8cbd8635b30c
#
_cell.length_a   1.000
_cell.length_b   1.000
_cell.length_c   1.000
_cell.angle_alpha   90.00
_cell.angle_beta   90.00
_cell.angle_gamma   90.00
#
_symmetry.space_group_name_H-M   'P 1'
#
loop_
_entity.id
_entity.type
_entity.pdbx_description
1 polymer ?
#
loop_
_entity_poly.entity_id
_entity_poly.type
_entity_poly.pdbx_seq_one_letter_code
_entity_poly.pdbx_strand_id
1 'polypeptide(L)'
;MRREVSYYIREKKRTASTELAHVLKKCIGQIDRPWKEIIILCIGSDRITGDSLGPLIGQQLSRHRWKNIHIYGTLDTPVHALNLESVLADIKKRHPSALILAVDASLGSQKHIGYITAGIGPIHPGSGVHKSLPAVGDLHITGILNASGSFEHFLLQTTRCLLYTSDAADD
;
A
#
# COMPACT_ATOMS: atom_id res chain seq x y z
N MET A 1 -22.81 4.27 -5.74
CA MET A 1 -21.81 3.18 -5.77
C MET A 1 -20.57 3.72 -6.49
N ARG A 2 -19.49 4.05 -5.77
CA ARG A 2 -18.25 4.52 -6.40
C ARG A 2 -17.64 3.33 -7.16
N ARG A 3 -17.34 3.52 -8.45
CA ARG A 3 -16.62 2.51 -9.23
C ARG A 3 -15.21 2.39 -8.67
N GLU A 4 -14.85 1.22 -8.16
CA GLU A 4 -13.46 0.88 -7.89
C GLU A 4 -12.72 0.84 -9.22
N VAL A 5 -11.65 1.61 -9.31
CA VAL A 5 -10.82 1.70 -10.52
C VAL A 5 -9.40 1.38 -10.11
N SER A 6 -8.83 0.37 -10.72
CA SER A 6 -7.42 0.00 -10.51
C SER A 6 -6.66 0.03 -11.83
N TYR A 7 -5.52 0.67 -11.80
CA TYR A 7 -4.55 0.73 -12.89
C TYR A 7 -3.38 -0.19 -12.58
N TYR A 8 -2.89 -0.91 -13.58
CA TYR A 8 -1.77 -1.83 -13.47
C TYR A 8 -0.53 -1.23 -14.11
N ILE A 9 0.54 -1.08 -13.34
CA ILE A 9 1.81 -0.50 -13.77
C ILE A 9 2.89 -1.57 -13.58
N ARG A 10 3.66 -1.86 -14.62
CA ARG A 10 4.79 -2.80 -14.54
C ARG A 10 5.96 -2.12 -13.86
N GLU A 11 6.46 -2.65 -12.70
CA GLU A 11 7.49 -2.01 -11.87
C GLU A 11 8.83 -1.81 -12.60
N LYS A 12 9.19 -2.75 -13.51
CA LYS A 12 10.46 -2.70 -14.27
C LYS A 12 10.50 -1.67 -15.41
N LYS A 13 9.40 -0.97 -15.68
CA LYS A 13 9.43 0.11 -16.66
C LYS A 13 10.20 1.32 -16.11
N ARG A 14 11.07 1.91 -16.93
CA ARG A 14 11.74 3.19 -16.60
C ARG A 14 10.77 4.33 -16.30
N THR A 15 9.54 4.24 -16.79
CA THR A 15 8.46 5.23 -16.59
C THR A 15 7.52 4.88 -15.43
N ALA A 16 7.75 3.80 -14.69
CA ALA A 16 6.82 3.29 -13.67
C ALA A 16 6.48 4.35 -12.60
N SER A 17 7.49 5.08 -12.11
CA SER A 17 7.27 6.14 -11.12
C SER A 17 6.45 7.31 -11.67
N THR A 18 6.70 7.70 -12.91
CA THR A 18 5.95 8.77 -13.60
C THR A 18 4.51 8.33 -13.88
N GLU A 19 4.32 7.08 -14.32
CA GLU A 19 2.99 6.50 -14.54
C GLU A 19 2.20 6.44 -13.21
N LEU A 20 2.84 6.00 -12.12
CA LEU A 20 2.22 5.96 -10.80
C LEU A 20 1.79 7.36 -10.33
N ALA A 21 2.70 8.34 -10.44
CA ALA A 21 2.40 9.73 -10.07
C ALA A 21 1.24 10.30 -10.89
N HIS A 22 1.18 10.01 -12.19
CA HIS A 22 0.08 10.45 -13.07
C HIS A 22 -1.26 9.79 -12.67
N VAL A 23 -1.26 8.48 -12.40
CA VAL A 23 -2.44 7.75 -11.94
C VAL A 23 -2.95 8.32 -10.62
N LEU A 24 -2.06 8.51 -9.63
CA LEU A 24 -2.45 9.07 -8.33
C LEU A 24 -3.02 10.47 -8.46
N LYS A 25 -2.39 11.35 -9.24
CA LYS A 25 -2.89 12.70 -9.49
C LYS A 25 -4.29 12.68 -10.11
N LYS A 26 -4.52 11.79 -11.09
CA LYS A 26 -5.82 11.60 -11.71
C LYS A 26 -6.86 11.10 -10.70
N CYS A 27 -6.51 10.10 -9.88
CA CYS A 27 -7.40 9.55 -8.88
C CYS A 27 -7.76 10.57 -7.79
N ILE A 28 -6.78 11.32 -7.28
CA ILE A 28 -7.00 12.39 -6.30
C ILE A 28 -7.95 13.45 -6.86
N GLY A 29 -7.79 13.84 -8.12
CA GLY A 29 -8.66 14.81 -8.79
C GLY A 29 -10.12 14.35 -8.99
N GLN A 30 -10.40 13.05 -8.84
CA GLN A 30 -11.74 12.47 -8.94
C GLN A 30 -12.42 12.28 -7.56
N ILE A 31 -11.74 12.64 -6.47
CA ILE A 31 -12.33 12.56 -5.13
C ILE A 31 -13.31 13.73 -4.95
N ASP A 32 -14.57 13.40 -4.95
CA ASP A 32 -15.69 14.34 -4.83
C ASP A 32 -16.11 14.52 -3.36
N ARG A 33 -15.16 14.91 -2.51
CA ARG A 33 -15.38 15.37 -1.14
C ARG A 33 -14.26 16.31 -0.73
N PRO A 34 -14.51 17.27 0.17
CA PRO A 34 -13.46 18.12 0.69
C PRO A 34 -12.48 17.29 1.55
N TRP A 35 -11.20 17.56 1.40
CA TRP A 35 -10.13 17.01 2.24
C TRP A 35 -9.06 18.09 2.44
N LYS A 36 -8.32 18.00 3.55
CA LYS A 36 -7.31 19.00 3.92
C LYS A 36 -5.89 18.43 3.97
N GLU A 37 -5.77 17.14 4.16
CA GLU A 37 -4.52 16.44 4.37
C GLU A 37 -4.61 15.02 3.83
N ILE A 38 -3.46 14.43 3.56
CA ILE A 38 -3.35 13.06 3.08
C ILE A 38 -2.68 12.21 4.16
N ILE A 39 -3.28 11.09 4.46
CA ILE A 39 -2.65 10.02 5.24
C ILE A 39 -2.14 8.97 4.25
N ILE A 40 -0.84 8.69 4.27
CA ILE A 40 -0.29 7.51 3.61
C ILE A 40 -0.20 6.42 4.67
N LEU A 41 -1.08 5.44 4.58
CA LEU A 41 -1.19 4.33 5.51
C LEU A 41 -0.54 3.09 4.90
N CYS A 42 0.68 2.82 5.33
CA CYS A 42 1.49 1.69 4.88
C CYS A 42 1.22 0.48 5.78
N ILE A 43 0.63 -0.56 5.20
CA ILE A 43 0.18 -1.74 5.95
C ILE A 43 1.16 -2.89 5.70
N GLY A 44 1.45 -3.65 6.74
CA GLY A 44 2.30 -4.83 6.67
C GLY A 44 3.16 -5.04 7.90
N SER A 45 4.02 -6.05 7.84
CA SER A 45 4.92 -6.44 8.90
C SER A 45 6.31 -6.79 8.36
N ASP A 46 7.35 -6.37 9.05
CA ASP A 46 8.74 -6.75 8.78
C ASP A 46 9.07 -8.21 9.13
N ARG A 47 8.19 -8.86 9.90
CA ARG A 47 8.34 -10.27 10.32
C ARG A 47 8.11 -11.27 9.20
N ILE A 48 7.45 -10.85 8.12
CA ILE A 48 7.14 -11.67 6.96
C ILE A 48 7.67 -10.94 5.72
N THR A 49 8.63 -11.53 5.02
CA THR A 49 9.32 -10.88 3.90
C THR A 49 8.35 -10.32 2.83
N GLY A 50 7.33 -11.10 2.46
CA GLY A 50 6.33 -10.67 1.48
C GLY A 50 5.36 -9.59 1.99
N ASP A 51 5.34 -9.31 3.28
CA ASP A 51 4.46 -8.33 3.93
C ASP A 51 5.20 -7.03 4.32
N SER A 52 6.48 -6.93 3.99
CA SER A 52 7.32 -5.80 4.42
C SER A 52 7.25 -4.57 3.48
N LEU A 53 6.58 -4.67 2.35
CA LEU A 53 6.50 -3.59 1.35
C LEU A 53 5.98 -2.28 1.96
N GLY A 54 4.84 -2.34 2.66
CA GLY A 54 4.23 -1.18 3.31
C GLY A 54 5.19 -0.50 4.30
N PRO A 55 5.68 -1.20 5.34
CA PRO A 55 6.62 -0.64 6.31
C PRO A 55 7.90 -0.06 5.70
N LEU A 56 8.46 -0.68 4.66
CA LEU A 56 9.65 -0.15 3.97
C LEU A 56 9.36 1.15 3.23
N ILE A 57 8.23 1.24 2.52
CA ILE A 57 7.79 2.48 1.87
C ILE A 57 7.54 3.56 2.92
N GLY A 58 6.82 3.24 4.00
CA GLY A 58 6.55 4.16 5.09
C GLY A 58 7.84 4.70 5.71
N GLN A 59 8.83 3.84 5.94
CA GLN A 59 10.14 4.23 6.47
C GLN A 59 10.89 5.18 5.52
N GLN A 60 10.86 4.93 4.23
CA GLN A 60 11.49 5.82 3.25
C GLN A 60 10.79 7.18 3.17
N LEU A 61 9.45 7.17 3.12
CA LEU A 61 8.67 8.40 3.06
C LEU A 61 8.80 9.25 4.34
N SER A 62 8.94 8.63 5.51
CA SER A 62 9.07 9.33 6.80
C SER A 62 10.39 10.10 6.95
N ARG A 63 11.40 9.84 6.11
CA ARG A 63 12.67 10.59 6.08
C ARG A 63 12.50 12.02 5.56
N HIS A 64 11.37 12.32 4.91
CA HIS A 64 11.07 13.62 4.35
C HIS A 64 10.03 14.34 5.19
N ARG A 65 10.15 15.68 5.24
CA ARG A 65 9.10 16.51 5.84
C ARG A 65 8.09 16.92 4.78
N TRP A 66 6.89 16.41 4.92
CA TRP A 66 5.80 16.69 4.01
C TRP A 66 4.86 17.75 4.59
N LYS A 67 4.36 18.65 3.75
CA LYS A 67 3.30 19.57 4.14
C LYS A 67 1.94 18.91 3.90
N ASN A 68 1.14 18.80 4.97
CA ASN A 68 -0.20 18.20 4.93
C ASN A 68 -0.23 16.70 4.46
N ILE A 69 0.87 15.98 4.62
CA ILE A 69 0.93 14.54 4.42
C ILE A 69 1.51 13.90 5.66
N HIS A 70 0.84 12.88 6.18
CA HIS A 70 1.25 12.14 7.36
C HIS A 70 1.44 10.67 7.01
N ILE A 71 2.52 10.08 7.51
CA ILE A 71 2.90 8.69 7.23
C ILE A 71 2.59 7.85 8.45
N TYR A 72 1.83 6.77 8.26
CA TYR A 72 1.55 5.73 9.24
C TYR A 72 2.04 4.40 8.72
N GLY A 73 2.63 3.58 9.59
CA GLY A 73 3.17 2.28 9.22
C GLY A 73 4.60 2.36 8.68
N THR A 74 5.56 2.55 9.58
CA THR A 74 6.99 2.49 9.31
C THR A 74 7.57 1.18 9.86
N LEU A 75 8.86 0.93 9.67
CA LEU A 75 9.54 -0.21 10.31
C LEU A 75 9.55 -0.10 11.84
N ASP A 76 9.68 1.14 12.36
CA ASP A 76 9.72 1.39 13.80
C ASP A 76 8.32 1.30 14.44
N THR A 77 7.29 1.68 13.70
CA THR A 77 5.89 1.68 14.15
C THR A 77 4.99 1.07 13.08
N PRO A 78 5.07 -0.25 12.86
CA PRO A 78 4.34 -0.91 11.78
C PRO A 78 2.82 -0.95 12.06
N VAL A 79 2.05 -0.87 10.99
CA VAL A 79 0.59 -1.06 11.00
C VAL A 79 0.28 -2.38 10.33
N HIS A 80 -0.28 -3.30 11.07
CA HIS A 80 -0.54 -4.68 10.66
C HIS A 80 -1.90 -5.17 11.17
N ALA A 81 -2.27 -6.39 10.83
CA ALA A 81 -3.59 -6.97 11.13
C ALA A 81 -4.04 -6.87 12.60
N LEU A 82 -3.10 -6.84 13.56
CA LEU A 82 -3.45 -6.81 14.99
C LEU A 82 -3.74 -5.39 15.52
N ASN A 83 -3.20 -4.34 14.90
CA ASN A 83 -3.37 -2.96 15.37
C ASN A 83 -4.07 -2.04 14.37
N LEU A 84 -4.42 -2.52 13.19
CA LEU A 84 -5.02 -1.72 12.11
C LEU A 84 -6.28 -0.98 12.58
N GLU A 85 -7.20 -1.64 13.27
CA GLU A 85 -8.45 -1.03 13.72
C GLU A 85 -8.22 0.11 14.70
N SER A 86 -7.29 -0.07 15.65
CA SER A 86 -6.95 0.98 16.62
C SER A 86 -6.25 2.17 15.96
N VAL A 87 -5.38 1.91 14.99
CA VAL A 87 -4.71 2.96 14.20
C VAL A 87 -5.71 3.73 13.36
N LEU A 88 -6.66 3.06 12.72
CA LEU A 88 -7.72 3.73 11.94
C LEU A 88 -8.61 4.60 12.82
N ALA A 89 -8.93 4.16 14.04
CA ALA A 89 -9.69 4.97 15.01
C ALA A 89 -8.90 6.22 15.42
N ASP A 90 -7.59 6.09 15.67
CA ASP A 90 -6.72 7.22 15.98
C ASP A 90 -6.59 8.21 14.81
N ILE A 91 -6.38 7.71 13.59
CA ILE A 91 -6.37 8.53 12.37
C ILE A 91 -7.67 9.32 12.23
N LYS A 92 -8.82 8.65 12.35
CA LYS A 92 -10.13 9.31 12.24
C LYS A 92 -10.32 10.41 13.28
N LYS A 93 -9.80 10.23 14.49
CA LYS A 93 -9.89 11.21 15.57
C LYS A 93 -8.97 12.41 15.32
N ARG A 94 -7.73 12.18 14.90
CA ARG A 94 -6.72 13.24 14.71
C ARG A 94 -6.87 13.96 13.37
N HIS A 95 -7.31 13.25 12.35
CA HIS A 95 -7.36 13.68 10.96
C HIS A 95 -8.74 13.47 10.33
N PRO A 96 -9.79 14.12 10.86
CA PRO A 96 -11.18 13.83 10.46
C PRO A 96 -11.50 14.17 9.00
N SER A 97 -10.70 15.02 8.37
CA SER A 97 -10.85 15.44 6.96
C SER A 97 -9.74 14.91 6.07
N ALA A 98 -9.05 13.86 6.48
CA ALA A 98 -7.98 13.29 5.69
C ALA A 98 -8.49 12.45 4.51
N LEU A 99 -7.70 12.44 3.44
CA LEU A 99 -7.76 11.47 2.35
C LEU A 99 -6.80 10.34 2.69
N ILE A 100 -7.26 9.10 2.75
CA ILE A 100 -6.42 7.96 3.10
C ILE A 100 -5.98 7.23 1.82
N LEU A 101 -4.67 7.21 1.59
CA LEU A 101 -3.99 6.39 0.59
C LEU A 101 -3.42 5.17 1.30
N ALA A 102 -4.04 4.01 1.09
CA ALA A 102 -3.56 2.75 1.65
C ALA A 102 -2.49 2.12 0.75
N VAL A 103 -1.40 1.65 1.36
CA VAL A 103 -0.27 0.99 0.68
C VAL A 103 -0.06 -0.37 1.32
N ASP A 104 -0.06 -1.43 0.50
CA ASP A 104 0.06 -2.81 0.99
C ASP A 104 0.74 -3.71 -0.05
N ALA A 105 1.29 -4.82 0.42
CA ALA A 105 1.66 -5.95 -0.43
C ALA A 105 0.41 -6.76 -0.78
N SER A 106 0.36 -7.33 -1.97
CA SER A 106 -0.75 -8.18 -2.37
C SER A 106 -0.30 -9.43 -3.10
N LEU A 107 -1.17 -10.41 -3.09
CA LEU A 107 -1.12 -11.57 -3.97
C LEU A 107 -2.04 -11.33 -5.16
N GLY A 108 -1.70 -11.86 -6.31
CA GLY A 108 -2.49 -11.68 -7.52
C GLY A 108 -2.35 -12.85 -8.49
N SER A 109 -2.82 -12.66 -9.72
CA SER A 109 -2.59 -13.67 -10.75
C SER A 109 -1.11 -13.73 -11.14
N GLN A 110 -0.62 -14.92 -11.47
CA GLN A 110 0.79 -15.15 -11.84
C GLN A 110 1.31 -14.19 -12.91
N LYS A 111 0.46 -13.82 -13.88
CA LYS A 111 0.82 -12.87 -14.96
C LYS A 111 1.04 -11.43 -14.48
N HIS A 112 0.59 -11.09 -13.27
CA HIS A 112 0.69 -9.75 -12.68
C HIS A 112 1.73 -9.66 -11.56
N ILE A 113 2.50 -10.70 -11.30
CA ILE A 113 3.63 -10.61 -10.36
C ILE A 113 4.60 -9.53 -10.85
N GLY A 114 5.05 -8.64 -9.96
CA GLY A 114 5.88 -7.48 -10.28
C GLY A 114 5.12 -6.29 -10.87
N TYR A 115 3.79 -6.28 -10.73
CA TYR A 115 3.00 -5.10 -11.05
C TYR A 115 2.66 -4.32 -9.78
N ILE A 116 2.59 -3.01 -9.94
CA ILE A 116 2.00 -2.09 -8.98
C ILE A 116 0.57 -1.84 -9.43
N THR A 117 -0.38 -1.93 -8.51
CA THR A 117 -1.74 -1.42 -8.77
C THR A 117 -1.94 -0.12 -8.02
N ALA A 118 -2.67 0.81 -8.60
CA ALA A 118 -3.07 2.05 -7.97
C ALA A 118 -4.45 2.46 -8.44
N GLY A 119 -5.24 3.05 -7.56
CA GLY A 119 -6.60 3.43 -7.96
C GLY A 119 -7.46 4.02 -6.87
N ILE A 120 -8.75 4.17 -7.20
CA ILE A 120 -9.78 4.66 -6.29
C ILE A 120 -10.47 3.47 -5.64
N GLY A 121 -10.68 3.56 -4.33
CA GLY A 121 -11.34 2.57 -3.52
C GLY A 121 -10.41 1.95 -2.49
N PRO A 122 -10.99 1.21 -1.54
CA PRO A 122 -10.25 0.59 -0.45
C PRO A 122 -9.51 -0.67 -0.89
N ILE A 123 -8.54 -1.07 -0.09
CA ILE A 123 -8.00 -2.42 -0.09
C ILE A 123 -8.57 -3.23 1.06
N HIS A 124 -8.50 -4.55 0.95
CA HIS A 124 -8.84 -5.51 2.00
C HIS A 124 -7.57 -6.18 2.50
N PRO A 125 -6.90 -5.61 3.53
CA PRO A 125 -5.66 -6.17 4.05
C PRO A 125 -5.88 -7.56 4.64
N GLY A 126 -4.81 -8.35 4.74
CA GLY A 126 -4.83 -9.59 5.49
C GLY A 126 -5.30 -10.82 4.74
N SER A 127 -5.22 -10.83 3.41
CA SER A 127 -5.43 -12.05 2.61
C SER A 127 -4.50 -13.22 2.99
N GLY A 128 -3.37 -12.92 3.66
CA GLY A 128 -2.45 -13.93 4.21
C GLY A 128 -2.74 -14.38 5.66
N VAL A 129 -3.71 -13.78 6.33
CA VAL A 129 -4.16 -14.17 7.67
C VAL A 129 -5.66 -14.37 7.62
N HIS A 130 -6.15 -15.51 8.11
CA HIS A 130 -7.59 -15.86 8.12
C HIS A 130 -8.45 -14.93 9.00
N LYS A 131 -8.22 -13.61 8.93
CA LYS A 131 -8.93 -12.59 9.69
C LYS A 131 -9.58 -11.61 8.71
N SER A 132 -10.89 -11.43 8.83
CA SER A 132 -11.60 -10.37 8.11
C SER A 132 -11.23 -9.03 8.71
N LEU A 133 -10.40 -8.27 8.01
CA LEU A 133 -10.02 -6.91 8.38
C LEU A 133 -10.92 -5.90 7.66
N PRO A 134 -11.11 -4.70 8.23
CA PRO A 134 -11.89 -3.67 7.56
C PRO A 134 -11.25 -3.24 6.24
N ALA A 135 -12.10 -2.87 5.28
CA ALA A 135 -11.65 -2.22 4.05
C ALA A 135 -11.04 -0.85 4.36
N VAL A 136 -9.92 -0.53 3.76
CA VAL A 136 -9.10 0.64 4.11
C VAL A 136 -8.71 1.46 2.90
N GLY A 137 -8.85 2.76 3.01
CA GLY A 137 -8.39 3.75 2.04
C GLY A 137 -9.50 4.32 1.16
N ASP A 138 -9.35 5.57 0.78
CA ASP A 138 -10.09 6.21 -0.31
C ASP A 138 -9.40 5.90 -1.65
N LEU A 139 -8.09 5.77 -1.58
CA LEU A 139 -7.17 5.41 -2.67
C LEU A 139 -6.30 4.25 -2.21
N HIS A 140 -5.76 3.52 -3.17
CA HIS A 140 -4.82 2.44 -2.88
C HIS A 140 -3.61 2.41 -3.81
N ILE A 141 -2.52 1.87 -3.28
CA ILE A 141 -1.38 1.33 -4.02
C ILE A 141 -1.12 -0.07 -3.49
N THR A 142 -0.99 -1.06 -4.36
CA THR A 142 -0.52 -2.39 -3.94
C THR A 142 0.61 -2.87 -4.83
N GLY A 143 1.56 -3.59 -4.23
CA GLY A 143 2.59 -4.33 -4.97
C GLY A 143 2.21 -5.80 -5.05
N ILE A 144 2.08 -6.36 -6.25
CA ILE A 144 1.79 -7.78 -6.45
C ILE A 144 3.09 -8.56 -6.39
N LEU A 145 3.34 -9.21 -5.25
CA LEU A 145 4.63 -9.85 -4.96
C LEU A 145 4.64 -11.34 -5.31
N ASN A 146 3.50 -12.02 -5.24
CA ASN A 146 3.40 -13.44 -5.54
C ASN A 146 1.98 -13.81 -6.01
N ALA A 147 1.82 -15.05 -6.48
CA ALA A 147 0.53 -15.58 -6.92
C ALA A 147 -0.40 -15.88 -5.75
N SER A 148 -1.70 -15.63 -5.94
CA SER A 148 -2.73 -16.09 -5.01
C SER A 148 -2.87 -17.63 -5.07
N GLY A 149 -3.11 -18.26 -3.92
CA GLY A 149 -3.27 -19.71 -3.84
C GLY A 149 -3.66 -20.19 -2.44
N SER A 150 -3.87 -21.49 -2.28
CA SER A 150 -4.33 -22.11 -1.03
C SER A 150 -3.35 -21.98 0.15
N PHE A 151 -2.11 -21.57 -0.10
CA PHE A 151 -1.05 -21.40 0.90
C PHE A 151 -0.52 -19.97 0.93
N GLU A 152 -1.42 -18.98 0.93
CA GLU A 152 -1.08 -17.56 0.84
C GLU A 152 -0.07 -17.11 1.90
N HIS A 153 -0.22 -17.56 3.14
CA HIS A 153 0.72 -17.24 4.20
C HIS A 153 2.13 -17.79 3.93
N PHE A 154 2.22 -19.03 3.43
CA PHE A 154 3.49 -19.64 3.05
C PHE A 154 4.13 -18.91 1.86
N LEU A 155 3.33 -18.51 0.86
CA LEU A 155 3.79 -17.76 -0.30
C LEU A 155 4.35 -16.40 0.11
N LEU A 156 3.73 -15.69 1.05
CA LEU A 156 4.25 -14.42 1.58
C LEU A 156 5.58 -14.60 2.32
N GLN A 157 5.73 -15.69 3.09
CA GLN A 157 6.97 -15.99 3.80
C GLN A 157 8.13 -16.36 2.85
N THR A 158 7.83 -17.06 1.76
CA THR A 158 8.84 -17.56 0.80
C THR A 158 9.11 -16.59 -0.35
N THR A 159 8.36 -15.50 -0.47
CA THR A 159 8.59 -14.49 -1.51
C THR A 159 9.99 -13.91 -1.36
N ARG A 160 10.82 -14.11 -2.37
CA ARG A 160 12.08 -13.36 -2.51
C ARG A 160 11.72 -11.91 -2.72
N CYS A 161 12.19 -11.06 -1.83
CA CYS A 161 11.83 -9.66 -1.81
C CYS A 161 12.32 -8.97 -3.10
N LEU A 162 11.39 -8.65 -4.00
CA LEU A 162 11.68 -7.79 -5.16
C LEU A 162 12.20 -6.41 -4.73
N LEU A 163 12.05 -6.07 -3.45
CA LEU A 163 12.52 -4.82 -2.84
C LEU A 163 14.05 -4.72 -2.75
N TYR A 164 14.77 -5.87 -2.73
CA TYR A 164 16.24 -5.85 -2.71
C TYR A 164 16.87 -5.74 -4.09
N THR A 165 16.10 -5.88 -5.17
CA THR A 165 16.65 -5.80 -6.53
C THR A 165 16.64 -4.39 -7.10
N SER A 166 15.93 -3.45 -6.49
CA SER A 166 15.93 -2.06 -6.93
C SER A 166 17.18 -1.27 -6.49
N ASP A 167 17.82 -1.67 -5.38
CA ASP A 167 19.06 -1.01 -4.90
C ASP A 167 20.33 -1.52 -5.58
N ALA A 168 20.25 -2.65 -6.30
CA ALA A 168 21.42 -3.23 -7.00
C ALA A 168 21.61 -2.71 -8.43
N ALA A 169 20.76 -1.79 -8.89
CA ALA A 169 20.83 -1.25 -10.26
C ALA A 169 21.45 0.15 -10.35
N ASP A 170 21.91 0.72 -9.24
CA ASP A 170 22.53 2.06 -9.17
C ASP A 170 24.03 2.04 -8.86
N ASP A 171 24.72 0.90 -9.10
CA ASP A 171 26.19 0.81 -9.13
C ASP A 171 26.72 0.70 -10.56
#